data_7c20020cd4125aa6781976f530f155b3
#
_entry.id   7c20020cd4125aa6781976f530f155b3
#
_cell.length_a   1.000
_cell.length_b   1.000
_cell.length_c   1.000
_cell.angle_alpha   90.00
_cell.angle_beta   90.00
_cell.angle_gamma   90.00
#
_symmetry.space_group_name_H-M   'P 1'
#
loop_
_entity.id
_entity.type
_entity.pdbx_description
1 polymer ?
#
loop_
_entity_poly.entity_id
_entity_poly.type
_entity_poly.pdbx_seq_one_letter_code
_entity_poly.pdbx_strand_id
1 'polypeptide(L)'
;KQRVAIARALMRKPSLLLADEPVASLDPVTGRQILALLQDISRTEGVAILMNSHNLDQSRAVSSRLLGLHAGQIVLDCAPDAVTDADLARIYGSAESEAAP
;
A
#
# COMPACT_ATOMS: atom_id res chain seq x y z
N LYS A 1 9.02 -4.96 -15.95
CA LYS A 1 9.87 -5.41 -14.83
C LYS A 1 9.05 -5.79 -13.60
N GLN A 2 8.10 -4.96 -13.20
CA GLN A 2 7.24 -5.29 -12.06
C GLN A 2 6.39 -6.53 -12.33
N ARG A 3 5.87 -6.66 -13.54
CA ARG A 3 5.08 -7.85 -13.89
C ARG A 3 5.92 -9.12 -13.83
N VAL A 4 7.17 -9.05 -14.24
CA VAL A 4 8.10 -10.18 -14.18
C VAL A 4 8.41 -10.53 -12.74
N ALA A 5 8.64 -9.54 -11.89
CA ALA A 5 8.91 -9.76 -10.47
C ALA A 5 7.71 -10.41 -9.78
N ILE A 6 6.51 -9.95 -10.10
CA ILE A 6 5.28 -10.52 -9.55
C ILE A 6 5.10 -11.97 -10.01
N ALA A 7 5.31 -12.24 -11.29
CA ALA A 7 5.21 -13.59 -11.83
C ALA A 7 6.19 -14.56 -11.18
N ARG A 8 7.43 -14.11 -10.96
CA ARG A 8 8.43 -14.91 -10.25
C ARG A 8 8.01 -15.26 -8.84
N ALA A 9 7.48 -14.26 -8.12
CA ALA A 9 7.03 -14.48 -6.76
C ALA A 9 5.88 -15.49 -6.72
N LEU A 10 4.95 -15.40 -7.67
CA LEU A 10 3.80 -16.28 -7.73
C LEU A 10 4.16 -17.72 -8.07
N MET A 11 5.25 -17.93 -8.79
CA MET A 11 5.69 -19.30 -9.11
C MET A 11 5.98 -20.13 -7.87
N ARG A 12 6.25 -19.50 -6.76
CA ARG A 12 6.47 -20.18 -5.47
C ARG A 12 5.20 -20.49 -4.72
N LYS A 13 4.06 -20.11 -5.26
CA LYS A 13 2.73 -20.30 -4.67
C LYS A 13 2.66 -19.77 -3.23
N PRO A 14 2.98 -18.50 -3.00
CA PRO A 14 3.02 -17.96 -1.64
C PRO A 14 1.62 -17.77 -1.07
N SER A 15 1.52 -17.78 0.25
CA SER A 15 0.31 -17.33 0.94
C SER A 15 0.33 -15.83 1.24
N LEU A 16 1.51 -15.24 1.25
CA LEU A 16 1.73 -13.81 1.49
C LEU A 16 2.74 -13.28 0.48
N LEU A 17 2.40 -12.17 -0.15
CA LEU A 17 3.29 -11.46 -1.07
C LEU A 17 3.60 -10.09 -0.49
N LEU A 18 4.87 -9.74 -0.40
CA LEU A 18 5.31 -8.43 0.06
C LEU A 18 5.65 -7.55 -1.15
N ALA A 19 5.06 -6.38 -1.23
CA ALA A 19 5.28 -5.45 -2.32
C ALA A 19 5.78 -4.11 -1.76
N ASP A 20 7.06 -3.82 -2.01
CA ASP A 20 7.72 -2.62 -1.49
C ASP A 20 7.60 -1.50 -2.52
N GLU A 21 6.72 -0.54 -2.26
CA GLU A 21 6.45 0.59 -3.13
C GLU A 21 6.34 0.19 -4.60
N PRO A 22 5.41 -0.70 -4.95
CA PRO A 22 5.43 -1.38 -6.27
C PRO A 22 5.24 -0.44 -7.45
N VAL A 23 4.77 0.78 -7.22
CA VAL A 23 4.49 1.72 -8.31
C VAL A 23 5.23 3.05 -8.14
N ALA A 24 6.21 3.14 -7.25
CA ALA A 24 6.85 4.40 -6.88
C ALA A 24 7.53 5.12 -8.05
N SER A 25 8.09 4.38 -9.00
CA SER A 25 8.81 4.97 -10.14
C SER A 25 8.05 4.83 -11.46
N LEU A 26 6.79 4.42 -11.41
CA LEU A 26 6.00 4.19 -12.61
C LEU A 26 5.14 5.42 -12.94
N ASP A 27 4.83 5.59 -14.24
CA ASP A 27 3.86 6.60 -14.64
C ASP A 27 2.47 6.23 -14.11
N PRO A 28 1.53 7.19 -14.04
CA PRO A 28 0.22 6.93 -13.41
C PRO A 28 -0.59 5.81 -14.07
N VAL A 29 -0.53 5.69 -15.40
CA VAL A 29 -1.28 4.66 -16.11
C VAL A 29 -0.74 3.27 -15.78
N THR A 30 0.58 3.10 -15.90
CA THR A 30 1.24 1.83 -15.61
C THR A 30 1.08 1.49 -14.13
N GLY A 31 1.19 2.48 -13.26
CA GLY A 31 1.01 2.28 -11.82
C GLY A 31 -0.36 1.72 -11.49
N ARG A 32 -1.41 2.28 -12.08
CA ARG A 32 -2.77 1.77 -11.88
C ARG A 32 -2.93 0.34 -12.38
N GLN A 33 -2.29 0.02 -13.51
CA GLN A 33 -2.33 -1.33 -14.06
C GLN A 33 -1.68 -2.35 -13.13
N ILE A 34 -0.54 -1.99 -12.54
CA ILE A 34 0.15 -2.86 -11.58
C ILE A 34 -0.68 -3.06 -10.32
N LEU A 35 -1.27 -1.99 -9.78
CA LEU A 35 -2.13 -2.11 -8.60
C LEU A 35 -3.37 -2.95 -8.87
N ALA A 36 -3.98 -2.79 -10.04
CA ALA A 36 -5.12 -3.61 -10.44
C ALA A 36 -4.72 -5.08 -10.57
N LEU A 37 -3.54 -5.35 -11.09
CA LEU A 37 -3.01 -6.71 -11.20
C LEU A 37 -2.82 -7.34 -9.82
N LEU A 38 -2.22 -6.60 -8.88
CA LEU A 38 -2.02 -7.10 -7.51
C LEU A 38 -3.35 -7.40 -6.83
N GLN A 39 -4.31 -6.51 -6.98
CA GLN A 39 -5.65 -6.70 -6.41
C GLN A 39 -6.33 -7.95 -6.98
N ASP A 40 -6.19 -8.14 -8.28
CA ASP A 40 -6.77 -9.28 -8.99
C ASP A 40 -6.14 -10.59 -8.52
N ILE A 41 -4.82 -10.62 -8.38
CA ILE A 41 -4.07 -11.78 -7.88
C ILE A 41 -4.52 -12.13 -6.47
N SER A 42 -4.65 -11.14 -5.60
CA SER A 42 -5.11 -11.38 -4.23
C SER A 42 -6.49 -12.03 -4.22
N ARG A 43 -7.37 -11.57 -5.10
CA ARG A 43 -8.74 -12.06 -5.17
C ARG A 43 -8.84 -13.44 -5.78
N THR A 44 -8.11 -13.68 -6.88
CA THR A 44 -8.24 -14.94 -7.65
C THR A 44 -7.37 -16.06 -7.12
N GLU A 45 -6.18 -15.74 -6.59
CA GLU A 45 -5.22 -16.74 -6.12
C GLU A 45 -5.26 -16.93 -4.60
N GLY A 46 -6.04 -16.13 -3.90
CA GLY A 46 -6.10 -16.23 -2.44
C GLY A 46 -4.81 -15.81 -1.73
N VAL A 47 -4.00 -14.97 -2.37
CA VAL A 47 -2.74 -14.51 -1.80
C VAL A 47 -2.99 -13.22 -1.02
N ALA A 48 -2.55 -13.17 0.23
CA ALA A 48 -2.55 -11.92 0.97
C ALA A 48 -1.39 -11.05 0.49
N ILE A 49 -1.66 -9.77 0.25
CA ILE A 49 -0.64 -8.84 -0.22
C ILE A 49 -0.45 -7.73 0.81
N LEU A 50 0.77 -7.59 1.29
CA LEU A 50 1.17 -6.48 2.15
C LEU A 50 2.01 -5.52 1.32
N MET A 51 1.51 -4.31 1.15
CA MET A 51 2.13 -3.30 0.31
C MET A 51 2.42 -2.06 1.13
N ASN A 52 3.62 -1.51 1.00
CA ASN A 52 3.87 -0.18 1.54
C ASN A 52 3.77 0.85 0.42
N SER A 53 3.34 2.06 0.75
CA SER A 53 3.15 3.11 -0.22
C SER A 53 3.14 4.46 0.47
N HIS A 54 3.65 5.48 -0.22
CA HIS A 54 3.54 6.87 0.20
C HIS A 54 2.34 7.59 -0.43
N ASN A 55 1.63 6.92 -1.33
CA ASN A 55 0.46 7.50 -1.99
C ASN A 55 -0.81 6.99 -1.33
N LEU A 56 -1.41 7.84 -0.50
CA LEU A 56 -2.60 7.47 0.25
C LEU A 56 -3.79 7.19 -0.66
N ASP A 57 -3.98 7.98 -1.71
CA ASP A 57 -5.13 7.81 -2.61
C ASP A 57 -5.08 6.45 -3.31
N GLN A 58 -3.90 6.06 -3.80
CA GLN A 58 -3.72 4.75 -4.42
C GLN A 58 -3.94 3.63 -3.40
N SER A 59 -3.42 3.79 -2.20
CA SER A 59 -3.57 2.78 -1.15
C SER A 59 -5.02 2.58 -0.77
N ARG A 60 -5.78 3.68 -0.63
CA ARG A 60 -7.20 3.60 -0.31
C ARG A 60 -8.01 2.94 -1.41
N ALA A 61 -7.62 3.16 -2.66
CA ALA A 61 -8.36 2.64 -3.81
C ALA A 61 -8.26 1.12 -3.96
N VAL A 62 -7.16 0.52 -3.53
CA VAL A 62 -6.88 -0.89 -3.82
C VAL A 62 -6.83 -1.80 -2.59
N SER A 63 -6.70 -1.25 -1.39
CA SER A 63 -6.53 -2.07 -0.20
C SER A 63 -7.86 -2.31 0.51
N SER A 64 -7.91 -3.41 1.27
CA SER A 64 -9.04 -3.73 2.14
C SER A 64 -8.78 -3.33 3.59
N ARG A 65 -7.52 -3.02 3.91
CA ARG A 65 -7.11 -2.65 5.26
C ARG A 65 -5.92 -1.72 5.17
N LEU A 66 -5.94 -0.64 5.94
CA LEU A 66 -4.83 0.31 6.03
C LEU A 66 -4.19 0.25 7.39
N LEU A 67 -2.86 0.21 7.39
CA LEU A 67 -2.06 0.33 8.59
C LEU A 67 -1.23 1.61 8.47
N GLY A 68 -1.32 2.47 9.47
CA GLY A 68 -0.50 3.67 9.52
C GLY A 68 0.61 3.51 10.55
N LEU A 69 1.82 3.87 10.14
CA LEU A 69 3.00 3.76 10.99
C LEU A 69 3.57 5.14 11.32
N HIS A 70 3.98 5.31 12.56
CA HIS A 70 4.69 6.50 13.00
C HIS A 70 5.69 6.11 14.08
N ALA A 71 6.94 6.54 13.90
CA ALA A 71 8.02 6.29 14.86
C ALA A 71 8.12 4.79 15.24
N GLY A 72 7.97 3.91 14.26
CA GLY A 72 8.10 2.46 14.47
C GLY A 72 6.90 1.80 15.11
N GLN A 73 5.80 2.51 15.27
CA GLN A 73 4.59 1.98 15.90
C GLN A 73 3.40 2.07 14.97
N ILE A 74 2.48 1.11 15.10
CA ILE A 74 1.22 1.15 14.38
C ILE A 74 0.29 2.11 15.14
N VAL A 75 -0.08 3.21 14.48
CA VAL A 75 -0.96 4.22 15.05
C VAL A 75 -2.34 4.23 14.41
N LEU A 76 -2.52 3.45 13.35
CA LEU A 76 -3.78 3.36 12.62
C LEU A 76 -3.95 1.95 12.08
N ASP A 77 -5.16 1.39 12.23
CA ASP A 77 -5.53 0.11 11.64
C ASP A 77 -7.03 0.16 11.38
N CYS A 78 -7.41 0.36 10.14
CA CYS A 78 -8.82 0.54 9.79
C CYS A 78 -9.11 0.19 8.33
N ALA A 79 -10.39 0.21 7.97
CA ALA A 79 -10.81 0.12 6.58
C ALA A 79 -10.38 1.38 5.81
N PRO A 80 -10.17 1.29 4.48
CA PRO A 80 -9.65 2.42 3.70
C PRO A 80 -10.51 3.67 3.75
N ASP A 81 -11.82 3.52 3.82
CA ASP A 81 -12.75 4.64 3.84
C ASP A 81 -13.00 5.20 5.25
N ALA A 82 -12.40 4.61 6.26
CA ALA A 82 -12.53 5.06 7.64
C ALA A 82 -11.40 6.00 8.08
N VAL A 83 -10.45 6.30 7.20
CA VAL A 83 -9.34 7.20 7.52
C VAL A 83 -9.84 8.64 7.64
N THR A 84 -9.51 9.29 8.75
CA THR A 84 -9.89 10.69 9.00
C THR A 84 -8.66 11.59 8.94
N ASP A 85 -8.90 12.91 8.89
CA ASP A 85 -7.82 13.89 8.96
C ASP A 85 -7.04 13.77 10.26
N ALA A 86 -7.72 13.46 11.36
CA ALA A 86 -7.07 13.23 12.65
C ALA A 86 -6.12 12.03 12.58
N ASP A 87 -6.52 10.97 11.88
CA ASP A 87 -5.67 9.79 11.68
C ASP A 87 -4.43 10.15 10.90
N LEU A 88 -4.57 10.94 9.83
CA LEU A 88 -3.44 11.39 9.02
C LEU A 88 -2.48 12.24 9.83
N ALA A 89 -3.01 13.09 10.70
CA ALA A 89 -2.18 13.90 11.59
C ALA A 89 -1.35 13.03 12.53
N ARG A 90 -1.88 11.91 13.00
CA ARG A 90 -1.12 10.98 13.85
C ARG A 90 0.01 10.30 13.09
N ILE A 91 -0.21 9.99 11.82
CA ILE A 91 0.80 9.34 10.99
C ILE A 91 1.90 10.33 10.59
N TYR A 92 1.51 11.52 10.14
CA TYR A 92 2.43 12.51 9.59
C TYR A 92 2.68 13.70 10.53
N GLY A 93 2.04 13.72 11.68
CA GLY A 93 1.97 14.88 12.54
C GLY A 93 3.31 15.47 12.94
N SER A 94 4.28 14.63 13.29
CA SER A 94 5.63 15.11 13.65
C SER A 94 6.28 15.85 12.51
N ALA A 95 6.19 15.31 11.30
CA ALA A 95 6.76 15.94 10.13
C ALA A 95 6.02 17.23 9.80
N GLU A 96 4.71 17.27 9.95
CA GLU A 96 3.91 18.46 9.73
C GLU A 96 4.23 19.55 10.76
N SER A 97 4.39 19.16 12.02
CA SER A 97 4.76 20.08 13.08
C SER A 97 6.12 20.70 12.82
N GLU A 98 7.07 19.93 12.33
CA GLU A 98 8.39 20.42 11.96
C GLU A 98 8.33 21.32 10.73
N ALA A 99 7.47 21.01 9.78
CA ALA A 99 7.32 21.81 8.57
C ALA A 99 6.58 23.10 8.80
N ALA A 100 5.84 23.24 9.88
CA ALA A 100 5.03 24.40 10.21
C ALA A 100 5.61 25.16 11.41
N PRO A 101 6.76 25.77 11.25
CA PRO A 101 7.43 26.48 12.34
C PRO A 101 6.68 27.76 12.76
#